data_8117750d7e89da76e0d933bc66ea2647
#
_entry.id   8117750d7e89da76e0d933bc66ea2647
#
_cell.length_a   1.000
_cell.length_b   1.000
_cell.length_c   1.000
_cell.angle_alpha   90.00
_cell.angle_beta   90.00
_cell.angle_gamma   90.00
#
_symmetry.space_group_name_H-M   'P 1'
#
loop_
_entity.id
_entity.type
_entity.pdbx_description
1 polymer ?
#
loop_
_entity_poly.entity_id
_entity_poly.type
_entity_poly.pdbx_seq_one_letter_code
_entity_poly.pdbx_strand_id
1 'polypeptide(L)'
;SGGDPLAISDKQFHWMLQQLSNIKALTTVRIHTRMPIVIPQRITSELLSCLKETRLRVVMVVHCNHHQELDSAVTEKFDALVDVGVTMLNQAVVLKDVNDNADALIGLNKALFQHNVLPYYLHMPDQVAGTEHFTVTDEHATQLIKTLHASLPGYLVPRLVRENPGERGKTRIA
;
A
#
# COMPACT_ATOMS: atom_id res chain seq x y z
N SER A 1 15.09 -1.88 8.19
CA SER A 1 13.81 -2.47 8.58
C SER A 1 13.66 -3.77 7.82
N GLY A 2 13.34 -4.85 8.47
CA GLY A 2 13.25 -6.15 7.80
C GLY A 2 11.89 -6.77 7.98
N GLY A 3 11.42 -7.48 6.95
CA GLY A 3 10.25 -8.32 7.00
C GLY A 3 8.90 -7.60 7.01
N ASP A 4 7.86 -8.36 6.69
CA ASP A 4 6.48 -7.88 6.73
C ASP A 4 5.96 -7.99 8.18
N PRO A 5 5.44 -6.91 8.79
CA PRO A 5 4.97 -6.91 10.17
C PRO A 5 3.78 -7.85 10.42
N LEU A 6 3.03 -8.24 9.39
CA LEU A 6 1.95 -9.23 9.51
C LEU A 6 2.43 -10.68 9.29
N ALA A 7 3.73 -10.92 9.05
CA ALA A 7 4.27 -12.28 8.99
C ALA A 7 4.40 -12.96 10.36
N ILE A 8 4.27 -12.20 11.44
CA ILE A 8 4.28 -12.72 12.84
C ILE A 8 2.89 -13.20 13.26
N SER A 9 2.80 -13.98 14.34
CA SER A 9 1.52 -14.44 14.89
C SER A 9 0.67 -13.28 15.44
N ASP A 10 -0.66 -13.47 15.52
CA ASP A 10 -1.57 -12.48 16.11
C ASP A 10 -1.19 -12.14 17.55
N LYS A 11 -0.78 -13.12 18.34
CA LYS A 11 -0.31 -12.92 19.71
C LYS A 11 0.90 -11.99 19.78
N GLN A 12 1.89 -12.17 18.88
CA GLN A 12 3.09 -11.33 18.82
C GLN A 12 2.73 -9.92 18.31
N PHE A 13 1.85 -9.83 17.32
CA PHE A 13 1.39 -8.55 16.79
C PHE A 13 0.61 -7.75 17.84
N HIS A 14 -0.30 -8.41 18.57
CA HIS A 14 -1.05 -7.81 19.68
C HIS A 14 -0.11 -7.27 20.77
N TRP A 15 0.86 -8.08 21.20
CA TRP A 15 1.85 -7.65 22.17
C TRP A 15 2.63 -6.42 21.69
N MET A 16 3.11 -6.43 20.46
CA MET A 16 3.83 -5.29 19.85
C MET A 16 2.95 -4.03 19.85
N LEU A 17 1.69 -4.15 19.42
CA LEU A 17 0.77 -3.03 19.34
C LEU A 17 0.44 -2.47 20.74
N GLN A 18 0.33 -3.33 21.76
CA GLN A 18 0.17 -2.91 23.15
C GLN A 18 1.40 -2.12 23.66
N GLN A 19 2.64 -2.61 23.37
CA GLN A 19 3.85 -1.87 23.75
C GLN A 19 3.89 -0.47 23.10
N LEU A 20 3.56 -0.37 21.84
CA LEU A 20 3.45 0.92 21.14
C LEU A 20 2.36 1.81 21.75
N SER A 21 1.23 1.23 22.13
CA SER A 21 0.13 1.96 22.78
C SER A 21 0.49 2.53 24.14
N ASN A 22 1.44 1.93 24.87
CA ASN A 22 1.90 2.44 26.15
C ASN A 22 2.78 3.70 26.01
N ILE A 23 3.30 4.00 24.83
CA ILE A 23 4.10 5.19 24.56
C ILE A 23 3.14 6.37 24.30
N LYS A 24 2.89 7.20 25.32
CA LYS A 24 1.89 8.29 25.26
C LYS A 24 2.09 9.26 24.10
N ALA A 25 3.31 9.50 23.65
CA ALA A 25 3.63 10.38 22.54
C ALA A 25 3.19 9.81 21.17
N LEU A 26 2.96 8.49 21.05
CA LEU A 26 2.48 7.88 19.82
C LEU A 26 0.96 8.01 19.72
N THR A 27 0.50 8.55 18.60
CA THR A 27 -0.93 8.69 18.26
C THR A 27 -1.33 7.84 17.07
N THR A 28 -0.36 7.43 16.25
CA THR A 28 -0.59 6.73 14.99
C THR A 28 0.44 5.61 14.81
N VAL A 29 -0.01 4.46 14.33
CA VAL A 29 0.85 3.38 13.83
C VAL A 29 0.60 3.20 12.35
N ARG A 30 1.68 3.05 11.57
CA ARG A 30 1.61 2.76 10.14
C ARG A 30 2.22 1.39 9.87
N ILE A 31 1.43 0.54 9.24
CA ILE A 31 1.76 -0.86 8.93
C ILE A 31 1.92 -0.97 7.42
N HIS A 32 3.10 -1.34 6.94
CA HIS A 32 3.36 -1.64 5.53
C HIS A 32 3.36 -3.16 5.37
N THR A 33 2.52 -3.68 4.48
CA THR A 33 2.34 -5.14 4.36
C THR A 33 1.84 -5.53 2.96
N ARG A 34 2.30 -6.68 2.46
CA ARG A 34 1.70 -7.37 1.30
C ARG A 34 0.71 -8.46 1.69
N MET A 35 0.67 -8.82 2.98
CA MET A 35 -0.09 -9.98 3.43
C MET A 35 -1.57 -9.96 3.03
N PRO A 36 -2.32 -8.83 3.12
CA PRO A 36 -3.72 -8.83 2.69
C PRO A 36 -3.92 -9.18 1.21
N ILE A 37 -2.92 -8.90 0.36
CA ILE A 37 -2.97 -9.21 -1.07
C ILE A 37 -2.59 -10.67 -1.34
N VAL A 38 -1.48 -11.16 -0.75
CA VAL A 38 -0.92 -12.47 -1.11
C VAL A 38 -1.47 -13.61 -0.27
N ILE A 39 -1.94 -13.33 0.94
CA ILE A 39 -2.55 -14.29 1.87
C ILE A 39 -3.70 -13.59 2.62
N PRO A 40 -4.88 -13.38 1.99
CA PRO A 40 -5.99 -12.65 2.62
C PRO A 40 -6.42 -13.26 3.96
N GLN A 41 -6.29 -14.58 4.13
CA GLN A 41 -6.59 -15.32 5.35
C GLN A 41 -5.75 -14.87 6.56
N ARG A 42 -4.64 -14.13 6.32
CA ARG A 42 -3.84 -13.52 7.40
C ARG A 42 -4.63 -12.46 8.17
N ILE A 43 -5.67 -11.90 7.57
CA ILE A 43 -6.58 -10.97 8.25
C ILE A 43 -7.62 -11.78 9.01
N THR A 44 -7.24 -12.17 10.22
CA THR A 44 -8.04 -12.99 11.15
C THR A 44 -8.98 -12.12 11.98
N SER A 45 -9.97 -12.74 12.64
CA SER A 45 -10.84 -12.07 13.61
C SER A 45 -10.05 -11.52 14.81
N GLU A 46 -9.01 -12.22 15.24
CA GLU A 46 -8.13 -11.81 16.33
C GLU A 46 -7.34 -10.54 15.97
N LEU A 47 -6.79 -10.50 14.74
CA LEU A 47 -6.11 -9.31 14.23
C LEU A 47 -7.06 -8.12 14.15
N LEU A 48 -8.26 -8.31 13.60
CA LEU A 48 -9.28 -7.25 13.50
C LEU A 48 -9.68 -6.72 14.87
N SER A 49 -9.89 -7.59 15.86
CA SER A 49 -10.18 -7.17 17.23
C SER A 49 -9.04 -6.35 17.84
N CYS A 50 -7.81 -6.80 17.65
CA CYS A 50 -6.62 -6.09 18.11
C CYS A 50 -6.50 -4.68 17.48
N LEU A 51 -6.77 -4.55 16.18
CA LEU A 51 -6.74 -3.27 15.48
C LEU A 51 -7.87 -2.33 15.92
N LYS A 52 -9.05 -2.87 16.24
CA LYS A 52 -10.20 -2.13 16.73
C LYS A 52 -10.01 -1.58 18.15
N GLU A 53 -9.37 -2.36 19.02
CA GLU A 53 -9.23 -2.05 20.45
C GLU A 53 -8.10 -1.09 20.76
N THR A 54 -7.13 -0.93 19.84
CA THR A 54 -6.00 -0.03 20.08
C THR A 54 -6.44 1.44 20.14
N ARG A 55 -5.83 2.22 21.03
CA ARG A 55 -6.02 3.68 21.05
C ARG A 55 -5.32 4.41 19.89
N LEU A 56 -4.39 3.74 19.21
CA LEU A 56 -3.62 4.34 18.12
C LEU A 56 -4.48 4.39 16.85
N ARG A 57 -4.37 5.46 16.08
CA ARG A 57 -4.89 5.49 14.72
C ARG A 57 -4.06 4.53 13.86
N VAL A 58 -4.73 3.59 13.22
CA VAL A 58 -4.05 2.60 12.38
C VAL A 58 -4.14 3.02 10.92
N VAL A 59 -3.00 3.13 10.28
CA VAL A 59 -2.88 3.32 8.82
C VAL A 59 -2.22 2.07 8.26
N MET A 60 -2.89 1.36 7.37
CA MET A 60 -2.31 0.21 6.68
C MET A 60 -2.01 0.59 5.24
N VAL A 61 -0.76 0.38 4.84
CA VAL A 61 -0.29 0.61 3.47
C VAL A 61 -0.05 -0.75 2.82
N VAL A 62 -0.95 -1.12 1.91
CA VAL A 62 -0.83 -2.36 1.15
C VAL A 62 0.01 -2.16 -0.11
N HIS A 63 0.47 -3.26 -0.70
CA HIS A 63 1.27 -3.27 -1.92
C HIS A 63 0.50 -4.04 -3.00
N CYS A 64 -0.26 -3.33 -3.81
CA CYS A 64 -0.98 -3.87 -4.95
C CYS A 64 -0.53 -3.14 -6.23
N ASN A 65 -0.09 -3.87 -7.24
CA ASN A 65 0.46 -3.31 -8.48
C ASN A 65 -0.54 -3.37 -9.65
N HIS A 66 -1.54 -4.26 -9.57
CA HIS A 66 -2.50 -4.45 -10.65
C HIS A 66 -3.89 -4.80 -10.11
N HIS A 67 -4.97 -4.35 -10.76
CA HIS A 67 -6.34 -4.61 -10.33
C HIS A 67 -6.70 -6.10 -10.28
N GLN A 68 -6.02 -6.95 -11.06
CA GLN A 68 -6.22 -8.41 -11.04
C GLN A 68 -5.75 -9.07 -9.73
N GLU A 69 -4.99 -8.39 -8.89
CA GLU A 69 -4.65 -8.85 -7.54
C GLU A 69 -5.82 -8.69 -6.54
N LEU A 70 -6.89 -7.99 -6.93
CA LEU A 70 -8.03 -7.66 -6.08
C LEU A 70 -9.21 -8.60 -6.37
N ASP A 71 -9.08 -9.86 -5.97
CA ASP A 71 -10.20 -10.80 -5.99
C ASP A 71 -11.16 -10.58 -4.80
N SER A 72 -12.26 -11.35 -4.76
CA SER A 72 -13.26 -11.23 -3.68
C SER A 72 -12.67 -11.54 -2.30
N ALA A 73 -11.72 -12.47 -2.20
CA ALA A 73 -11.09 -12.81 -0.92
C ALA A 73 -10.24 -11.65 -0.37
N VAL A 74 -9.55 -10.91 -1.24
CA VAL A 74 -8.79 -9.71 -0.88
C VAL A 74 -9.72 -8.56 -0.50
N THR A 75 -10.73 -8.28 -1.31
CA THR A 75 -11.61 -7.12 -1.12
C THR A 75 -12.49 -7.27 0.13
N GLU A 76 -12.98 -8.46 0.46
CA GLU A 76 -13.65 -8.75 1.74
C GLU A 76 -12.77 -8.39 2.96
N LYS A 77 -11.45 -8.63 2.86
CA LYS A 77 -10.52 -8.29 3.96
C LYS A 77 -10.24 -6.80 4.03
N PHE A 78 -10.25 -6.11 2.90
CA PHE A 78 -10.15 -4.64 2.90
C PHE A 78 -11.37 -4.02 3.57
N ASP A 79 -12.57 -4.45 3.22
CA ASP A 79 -13.81 -3.97 3.82
C ASP A 79 -13.82 -4.25 5.33
N ALA A 80 -13.41 -5.45 5.77
CA ALA A 80 -13.30 -5.78 7.18
C ALA A 80 -12.27 -4.93 7.95
N LEU A 81 -11.15 -4.56 7.33
CA LEU A 81 -10.16 -3.65 7.91
C LEU A 81 -10.71 -2.22 8.04
N VAL A 82 -11.43 -1.75 7.03
CA VAL A 82 -12.09 -0.43 7.05
C VAL A 82 -13.18 -0.39 8.15
N ASP A 83 -13.96 -1.44 8.29
CA ASP A 83 -15.05 -1.55 9.28
C ASP A 83 -14.54 -1.46 10.73
N VAL A 84 -13.29 -1.89 10.99
CA VAL A 84 -12.68 -1.72 12.32
C VAL A 84 -11.92 -0.41 12.48
N GLY A 85 -12.02 0.52 11.52
CA GLY A 85 -11.48 1.88 11.60
C GLY A 85 -10.04 2.03 11.08
N VAL A 86 -9.52 1.08 10.31
CA VAL A 86 -8.20 1.18 9.68
C VAL A 86 -8.29 2.10 8.46
N THR A 87 -7.39 3.07 8.37
CA THR A 87 -7.20 3.87 7.16
C THR A 87 -6.35 3.09 6.16
N MET A 88 -6.92 2.79 4.98
CA MET A 88 -6.27 1.97 3.97
C MET A 88 -5.63 2.82 2.88
N LEU A 89 -4.36 2.59 2.63
CA LEU A 89 -3.59 3.22 1.55
C LEU A 89 -2.93 2.13 0.69
N ASN A 90 -2.70 2.43 -0.58
CA ASN A 90 -1.92 1.57 -1.47
C ASN A 90 -0.62 2.24 -1.91
N GLN A 91 0.46 1.48 -1.97
CA GLN A 91 1.64 1.83 -2.73
C GLN A 91 1.87 0.77 -3.81
N ALA A 92 2.13 1.23 -5.03
CA ALA A 92 2.44 0.38 -6.17
C ALA A 92 3.85 0.70 -6.68
N VAL A 93 4.41 -0.18 -7.47
CA VAL A 93 5.62 0.05 -8.28
C VAL A 93 5.19 0.09 -9.73
N VAL A 94 5.65 1.06 -10.51
CA VAL A 94 5.46 1.03 -11.95
C VAL A 94 6.40 -0.02 -12.56
N LEU A 95 5.83 -1.00 -13.24
CA LEU A 95 6.54 -2.17 -13.75
C LEU A 95 6.24 -2.33 -15.25
N LYS A 96 7.29 -2.36 -16.07
CA LYS A 96 7.18 -2.59 -17.51
C LYS A 96 6.43 -3.89 -17.79
N ASP A 97 5.53 -3.86 -18.78
CA ASP A 97 4.69 -4.97 -19.23
C ASP A 97 3.70 -5.50 -18.16
N VAL A 98 3.54 -4.81 -17.03
CA VAL A 98 2.58 -5.15 -15.97
C VAL A 98 1.53 -4.03 -15.79
N ASN A 99 1.98 -2.83 -15.44
CA ASN A 99 1.11 -1.69 -15.15
C ASN A 99 1.67 -0.37 -15.70
N ASP A 100 2.58 -0.41 -16.66
CA ASP A 100 3.21 0.73 -17.30
C ASP A 100 2.35 1.39 -18.40
N ASN A 101 1.04 1.27 -18.26
CA ASN A 101 0.05 1.93 -19.12
C ASN A 101 -1.06 2.58 -18.29
N ALA A 102 -1.71 3.60 -18.88
CA ALA A 102 -2.71 4.38 -18.16
C ALA A 102 -3.94 3.56 -17.77
N ASP A 103 -4.39 2.64 -18.62
CA ASP A 103 -5.61 1.86 -18.36
C ASP A 103 -5.44 0.92 -17.15
N ALA A 104 -4.28 0.27 -17.03
CA ALA A 104 -3.98 -0.58 -15.88
C ALA A 104 -3.95 0.22 -14.57
N LEU A 105 -3.30 1.39 -14.55
CA LEU A 105 -3.23 2.25 -13.37
C LEU A 105 -4.58 2.89 -13.03
N ILE A 106 -5.36 3.32 -14.02
CA ILE A 106 -6.74 3.82 -13.82
C ILE A 106 -7.62 2.72 -13.25
N GLY A 107 -7.54 1.51 -13.82
CA GLY A 107 -8.27 0.34 -13.35
C GLY A 107 -7.92 -0.01 -11.91
N LEU A 108 -6.63 -0.05 -11.57
CA LEU A 108 -6.15 -0.31 -10.20
C LEU A 108 -6.69 0.75 -9.22
N ASN A 109 -6.51 2.03 -9.51
CA ASN A 109 -6.87 3.10 -8.59
C ASN A 109 -8.39 3.19 -8.35
N LYS A 110 -9.20 2.93 -9.38
CA LYS A 110 -10.66 2.83 -9.25
C LYS A 110 -11.08 1.62 -8.41
N ALA A 111 -10.49 0.44 -8.68
CA ALA A 111 -10.80 -0.78 -7.95
C ALA A 111 -10.43 -0.66 -6.46
N LEU A 112 -9.26 -0.12 -6.14
CA LEU A 112 -8.85 0.17 -4.76
C LEU A 112 -9.84 1.09 -4.05
N PHE A 113 -10.26 2.17 -4.71
CA PHE A 113 -11.17 3.16 -4.11
C PHE A 113 -12.57 2.59 -3.83
N GLN A 114 -13.06 1.64 -4.62
CA GLN A 114 -14.32 0.93 -4.36
C GLN A 114 -14.32 0.22 -3.00
N HIS A 115 -13.15 -0.12 -2.47
CA HIS A 115 -12.94 -0.76 -1.16
C HIS A 115 -12.26 0.18 -0.16
N ASN A 116 -12.46 1.51 -0.31
CA ASN A 116 -11.93 2.55 0.59
C ASN A 116 -10.39 2.54 0.75
N VAL A 117 -9.65 2.03 -0.25
CA VAL A 117 -8.19 2.09 -0.29
C VAL A 117 -7.77 3.24 -1.19
N LEU A 118 -7.05 4.23 -0.63
CA LEU A 118 -6.57 5.37 -1.41
C LEU A 118 -5.20 5.08 -2.03
N PRO A 119 -5.01 5.40 -3.32
CA PRO A 119 -3.69 5.41 -3.94
C PRO A 119 -2.79 6.42 -3.21
N TYR A 120 -1.62 5.99 -2.77
CA TYR A 120 -0.71 6.84 -2.00
C TYR A 120 0.58 7.13 -2.75
N TYR A 121 1.33 6.08 -3.08
CA TYR A 121 2.55 6.20 -3.85
C TYR A 121 2.54 5.29 -5.08
N LEU A 122 3.13 5.79 -6.17
CA LEU A 122 3.62 4.99 -7.29
C LEU A 122 5.15 5.12 -7.25
N HIS A 123 5.83 4.03 -6.95
CA HIS A 123 7.29 3.99 -6.88
C HIS A 123 7.89 3.71 -8.25
N MET A 124 9.00 4.37 -8.56
CA MET A 124 9.91 3.86 -9.57
C MET A 124 10.53 2.55 -9.07
N PRO A 125 10.84 1.59 -9.98
CA PRO A 125 11.52 0.36 -9.60
C PRO A 125 12.87 0.65 -8.95
N ASP A 126 13.20 -0.07 -7.89
CA ASP A 126 14.55 -0.07 -7.34
C ASP A 126 15.49 -0.79 -8.31
N GLN A 127 16.72 -0.29 -8.43
CA GLN A 127 17.76 -0.93 -9.25
C GLN A 127 18.35 -2.14 -8.50
N VAL A 128 17.64 -3.26 -8.56
CA VAL A 128 18.05 -4.53 -7.96
C VAL A 128 18.42 -5.50 -9.06
N ALA A 129 19.52 -6.24 -8.88
CA ALA A 129 19.94 -7.25 -9.84
C ALA A 129 18.81 -8.25 -10.16
N GLY A 130 18.55 -8.50 -11.45
CA GLY A 130 17.50 -9.40 -11.94
C GLY A 130 16.13 -8.75 -12.15
N THR A 131 15.98 -7.44 -11.90
CA THR A 131 14.71 -6.71 -12.12
C THR A 131 14.78 -5.72 -13.29
N GLU A 132 15.88 -5.68 -14.04
CA GLU A 132 16.12 -4.72 -15.12
C GLU A 132 15.05 -4.77 -16.22
N HIS A 133 14.45 -5.94 -16.46
CA HIS A 133 13.39 -6.13 -17.45
C HIS A 133 12.08 -5.44 -17.09
N PHE A 134 11.86 -5.09 -15.81
CA PHE A 134 10.71 -4.31 -15.36
C PHE A 134 10.94 -2.80 -15.34
N THR A 135 12.11 -2.34 -15.76
CA THR A 135 12.48 -0.93 -15.68
C THR A 135 11.65 -0.06 -16.62
N VAL A 136 11.17 1.06 -16.10
CA VAL A 136 10.44 2.11 -16.79
C VAL A 136 11.27 3.41 -16.71
N THR A 137 11.27 4.23 -17.77
CA THR A 137 11.97 5.52 -17.74
C THR A 137 11.18 6.58 -16.96
N ASP A 138 11.88 7.59 -16.45
CA ASP A 138 11.26 8.70 -15.69
C ASP A 138 10.29 9.50 -16.57
N GLU A 139 10.61 9.69 -17.85
CA GLU A 139 9.77 10.37 -18.82
C GLU A 139 8.47 9.61 -19.03
N HIS A 140 8.53 8.28 -19.21
CA HIS A 140 7.36 7.45 -19.39
C HIS A 140 6.46 7.47 -18.11
N ALA A 141 7.05 7.26 -16.95
CA ALA A 141 6.31 7.30 -15.67
C ALA A 141 5.68 8.68 -15.40
N THR A 142 6.40 9.76 -15.74
CA THR A 142 5.85 11.14 -15.64
C THR A 142 4.68 11.35 -16.60
N GLN A 143 4.76 10.81 -17.82
CA GLN A 143 3.67 10.90 -18.78
C GLN A 143 2.43 10.11 -18.32
N LEU A 144 2.62 8.95 -17.68
CA LEU A 144 1.53 8.18 -17.06
C LEU A 144 0.82 9.04 -16.00
N ILE A 145 1.55 9.67 -15.09
CA ILE A 145 0.95 10.54 -14.06
C ILE A 145 0.15 11.70 -14.68
N LYS A 146 0.65 12.33 -15.74
CA LYS A 146 -0.09 13.38 -16.46
C LYS A 146 -1.41 12.85 -17.03
N THR A 147 -1.39 11.64 -17.60
CA THR A 147 -2.60 11.00 -18.14
C THR A 147 -3.58 10.65 -17.02
N LEU A 148 -3.09 10.17 -15.87
CA LEU A 148 -3.93 9.91 -14.70
C LEU A 148 -4.61 11.19 -14.20
N HIS A 149 -3.90 12.31 -14.11
CA HIS A 149 -4.48 13.61 -13.74
C HIS A 149 -5.55 14.10 -14.70
N ALA A 150 -5.44 13.79 -15.98
CA ALA A 150 -6.45 14.12 -16.97
C ALA A 150 -7.71 13.22 -16.91
N SER A 151 -7.58 12.01 -16.30
CA SER A 151 -8.60 10.96 -16.35
C SER A 151 -9.27 10.67 -15.01
N LEU A 152 -8.66 11.09 -13.89
CA LEU A 152 -9.09 10.76 -12.53
C LEU A 152 -9.18 12.02 -11.65
N PRO A 153 -10.07 12.02 -10.64
CA PRO A 153 -10.01 12.99 -9.57
C PRO A 153 -8.64 12.97 -8.87
N GLY A 154 -8.13 14.12 -8.44
CA GLY A 154 -6.79 14.24 -7.88
C GLY A 154 -6.49 13.32 -6.69
N TYR A 155 -7.49 12.96 -5.87
CA TYR A 155 -7.34 12.03 -4.75
C TYR A 155 -7.14 10.57 -5.18
N LEU A 156 -7.36 10.24 -6.45
CA LEU A 156 -7.07 8.92 -7.04
C LEU A 156 -5.75 8.88 -7.82
N VAL A 157 -4.98 9.96 -7.82
CA VAL A 157 -3.68 10.00 -8.50
C VAL A 157 -2.56 9.86 -7.47
N PRO A 158 -1.81 8.75 -7.48
CA PRO A 158 -0.71 8.53 -6.54
C PRO A 158 0.45 9.49 -6.82
N ARG A 159 1.27 9.74 -5.80
CA ARG A 159 2.52 10.51 -5.95
C ARG A 159 3.59 9.62 -6.55
N LEU A 160 4.15 10.02 -7.70
CA LEU A 160 5.30 9.34 -8.30
C LEU A 160 6.56 9.66 -7.50
N VAL A 161 7.23 8.65 -7.00
CA VAL A 161 8.39 8.79 -6.11
C VAL A 161 9.48 7.78 -6.41
N ARG A 162 10.71 8.12 -6.00
CA ARG A 162 11.87 7.22 -5.97
C ARG A 162 12.49 7.21 -4.58
N GLU A 163 12.99 6.06 -4.14
CA GLU A 163 13.85 5.95 -2.98
C GLU A 163 15.31 6.02 -3.43
N ASN A 164 16.03 7.03 -2.96
CA ASN A 164 17.46 7.17 -3.24
C ASN A 164 18.25 6.75 -1.99
N PRO A 165 19.27 5.87 -2.13
CA PRO A 165 20.13 5.51 -1.01
C PRO A 165 20.74 6.73 -0.34
N GLY A 166 20.64 6.83 0.98
CA GLY A 166 21.20 7.94 1.77
C GLY A 166 20.30 9.17 1.93
N GLU A 167 19.18 9.26 1.23
CA GLU A 167 18.19 10.33 1.46
C GLU A 167 17.28 10.03 2.66
N ARG A 168 16.85 11.09 3.36
CA ARG A 168 15.96 10.96 4.54
C ARG A 168 14.51 10.63 4.19
N GLY A 169 14.14 10.67 2.92
CA GLY A 169 12.76 10.47 2.47
C GLY A 169 12.68 10.17 0.98
N LYS A 170 11.45 9.94 0.50
CA LYS A 170 11.19 9.66 -0.91
C LYS A 170 11.33 10.95 -1.74
N THR A 171 12.10 10.89 -2.82
CA THR A 171 12.22 11.97 -3.80
C THR A 171 10.99 11.96 -4.71
N ARG A 172 10.28 13.07 -4.77
CA ARG A 172 9.14 13.23 -5.69
C ARG A 172 9.66 13.47 -7.12
N ILE A 173 9.08 12.78 -8.10
CA ILE A 173 9.41 12.92 -9.53
C ILE A 173 8.33 13.74 -10.25
N ALA A 174 7.06 13.49 -9.92
CA ALA A 174 5.92 14.23 -10.47
C ALA A 174 4.78 14.37 -9.43
#